data_0a6083d0e05f427d12f6658fa207bcb5
#
_entry.id   0a6083d0e05f427d12f6658fa207bcb5
#
_cell.length_a   1.000
_cell.length_b   1.000
_cell.length_c   1.000
_cell.angle_alpha   90.00
_cell.angle_beta   90.00
_cell.angle_gamma   90.00
#
_symmetry.space_group_name_H-M   'P 1'
#
loop_
_entity.id
_entity.type
_entity.pdbx_description
1 polymer ?
#
loop_
_entity_poly.entity_id
_entity_poly.type
_entity_poly.pdbx_seq_one_letter_code
_entity_poly.pdbx_strand_id
1 'polypeptide(L)'
;GFDLRASNTSVSMTINGNYWWHLAAFFQVAIRQQTRKFIEENGREPNEKEASEIKAYSLSTVRGTVQADQLKEAMGQNTLVFNLDTALRMMGDVAEFYVDNEVRNHYFVSISGYHIDEAGANPITQAALTLSNGLTYVELFKARGLDPDKFLRNFSWFFSNGMDPEYAVIGRVSR
;
A
#
# COMPACT_ATOMS: atom_id res chain seq x y z
N GLY A 1 -10.82 6.81 -21.31
CA GLY A 1 -10.53 6.16 -20.01
C GLY A 1 -9.80 7.12 -19.08
N PHE A 2 -9.60 6.74 -17.83
CA PHE A 2 -8.85 7.56 -16.86
C PHE A 2 -7.34 7.43 -17.11
N ASP A 3 -6.60 8.54 -17.01
CA ASP A 3 -5.15 8.51 -16.95
C ASP A 3 -4.70 8.19 -15.52
N LEU A 4 -4.11 7.03 -15.31
CA LEU A 4 -3.68 6.57 -14.00
C LEU A 4 -2.53 7.38 -13.40
N ARG A 5 -1.84 8.22 -14.19
CA ARG A 5 -0.81 9.14 -13.70
C ARG A 5 -1.33 10.55 -13.40
N ALA A 6 -2.58 10.82 -13.73
CA ALA A 6 -3.14 12.15 -13.48
C ALA A 6 -3.17 12.46 -11.97
N SER A 7 -2.85 13.69 -11.61
CA SER A 7 -2.75 14.11 -10.21
C SER A 7 -4.07 14.00 -9.43
N ASN A 8 -5.19 13.94 -10.14
CA ASN A 8 -6.54 13.80 -9.60
C ASN A 8 -7.07 12.36 -9.67
N THR A 9 -6.25 11.39 -10.10
CA THR A 9 -6.61 9.98 -10.16
C THR A 9 -5.91 9.22 -9.05
N SER A 10 -6.67 8.47 -8.25
CA SER A 10 -6.17 7.57 -7.21
C SER A 10 -7.01 6.30 -7.21
N VAL A 11 -6.37 5.14 -7.12
CA VAL A 11 -7.03 3.84 -7.09
C VAL A 11 -6.82 3.20 -5.74
N SER A 12 -7.92 2.96 -5.02
CA SER A 12 -7.89 2.23 -3.74
C SER A 12 -8.39 0.80 -3.97
N MET A 13 -7.64 -0.17 -3.48
CA MET A 13 -7.94 -1.59 -3.60
C MET A 13 -8.05 -2.22 -2.21
N THR A 14 -9.24 -2.69 -1.88
CA THR A 14 -9.50 -3.45 -0.64
C THR A 14 -9.33 -4.93 -0.95
N ILE A 15 -8.10 -5.39 -1.02
CA ILE A 15 -7.74 -6.76 -1.37
C ILE A 15 -6.69 -7.23 -0.37
N ASN A 16 -6.93 -8.34 0.28
CA ASN A 16 -6.11 -8.83 1.39
C ASN A 16 -5.35 -10.13 1.06
N GLY A 17 -5.89 -10.99 0.23
CA GLY A 17 -5.28 -12.28 -0.09
C GLY A 17 -4.20 -12.19 -1.15
N ASN A 18 -4.61 -12.11 -2.39
CA ASN A 18 -3.73 -12.13 -3.57
C ASN A 18 -3.52 -10.72 -4.19
N TYR A 19 -3.39 -9.70 -3.34
CA TYR A 19 -3.29 -8.29 -3.74
C TYR A 19 -2.12 -8.00 -4.69
N TRP A 20 -1.05 -8.74 -4.62
CA TRP A 20 0.13 -8.60 -5.47
C TRP A 20 -0.17 -8.82 -6.96
N TRP A 21 -1.10 -9.72 -7.33
CA TRP A 21 -1.58 -9.85 -8.69
C TRP A 21 -2.26 -8.58 -9.19
N HIS A 22 -3.11 -7.99 -8.36
CA HIS A 22 -3.83 -6.77 -8.69
C HIS A 22 -2.88 -5.57 -8.79
N LEU A 23 -1.87 -5.50 -7.91
CA LEU A 23 -0.81 -4.50 -8.02
C LEU A 23 -0.01 -4.64 -9.31
N ALA A 24 0.40 -5.85 -9.66
CA ALA A 24 1.12 -6.10 -10.90
C ALA A 24 0.28 -5.69 -12.12
N ALA A 25 -1.02 -6.05 -12.14
CA ALA A 25 -1.93 -5.67 -13.20
C ALA A 25 -2.11 -4.14 -13.26
N PHE A 26 -2.30 -3.48 -12.13
CA PHE A 26 -2.43 -2.03 -12.04
C PHE A 26 -1.21 -1.29 -12.60
N PHE A 27 -0.02 -1.67 -12.18
CA PHE A 27 1.21 -1.07 -12.67
C PHE A 27 1.42 -1.35 -14.18
N GLN A 28 1.13 -2.55 -14.64
CA GLN A 28 1.20 -2.89 -16.05
C GLN A 28 0.22 -2.05 -16.91
N VAL A 29 -1.00 -1.85 -16.43
CA VAL A 29 -1.98 -0.98 -17.12
C VAL A 29 -1.48 0.45 -17.17
N ALA A 30 -0.93 0.98 -16.09
CA ALA A 30 -0.39 2.33 -16.05
C ALA A 30 0.78 2.51 -17.05
N ILE A 31 1.71 1.57 -17.08
CA ILE A 31 2.83 1.58 -18.04
C ILE A 31 2.33 1.50 -19.49
N ARG A 32 1.40 0.56 -19.78
CA ARG A 32 0.82 0.41 -21.13
C ARG A 32 0.08 1.65 -21.61
N GLN A 33 -0.63 2.34 -20.73
CA GLN A 33 -1.29 3.61 -21.08
C GLN A 33 -0.26 4.64 -21.57
N GLN A 34 0.87 4.73 -20.90
CA GLN A 34 1.90 5.70 -21.25
C GLN A 34 2.71 5.28 -22.48
N THR A 35 2.94 3.99 -22.66
CA THR A 35 3.52 3.48 -23.91
C THR A 35 2.65 3.80 -25.10
N ARG A 36 1.32 3.59 -25.01
CA ARG A 36 0.39 3.95 -26.07
C ARG A 36 0.44 5.44 -26.38
N LYS A 37 0.42 6.28 -25.36
CA LYS A 37 0.52 7.73 -25.52
C LYS A 37 1.81 8.13 -26.24
N PHE A 38 2.94 7.51 -25.87
CA PHE A 38 4.21 7.73 -26.55
C PHE A 38 4.13 7.36 -28.03
N ILE A 39 3.51 6.21 -28.38
CA ILE A 39 3.35 5.75 -29.77
C ILE A 39 2.46 6.73 -30.56
N GLU A 40 1.36 7.19 -29.98
CA GLU A 40 0.45 8.16 -30.60
C GLU A 40 1.15 9.50 -30.89
N GLU A 41 2.02 9.96 -29.98
CA GLU A 41 2.76 11.22 -30.12
C GLU A 41 3.96 11.13 -31.08
N ASN A 42 4.62 9.97 -31.13
CA ASN A 42 5.89 9.81 -31.86
C ASN A 42 5.78 8.94 -33.13
N GLY A 43 4.67 8.25 -33.35
CA GLY A 43 4.44 7.39 -34.51
C GLY A 43 5.31 6.11 -34.54
N ARG A 44 5.95 5.76 -33.43
CA ARG A 44 6.83 4.59 -33.32
C ARG A 44 6.81 4.01 -31.90
N GLU A 45 7.26 2.78 -31.76
CA GLU A 45 7.51 2.15 -30.46
C GLU A 45 8.68 2.85 -29.72
N PRO A 46 8.65 2.89 -28.37
CA PRO A 46 9.78 3.36 -27.58
C PRO A 46 10.96 2.39 -27.70
N ASN A 47 12.17 2.92 -27.76
CA ASN A 47 13.38 2.11 -27.61
C ASN A 47 13.55 1.66 -26.12
N GLU A 48 14.56 0.82 -25.84
CA GLU A 48 14.78 0.27 -24.49
C GLU A 48 14.94 1.35 -23.40
N LYS A 49 15.65 2.43 -23.70
CA LYS A 49 15.84 3.53 -22.77
C LYS A 49 14.54 4.28 -22.51
N GLU A 50 13.82 4.64 -23.55
CA GLU A 50 12.52 5.31 -23.47
C GLU A 50 11.48 4.43 -22.73
N ALA A 51 11.45 3.12 -23.01
CA ALA A 51 10.59 2.17 -22.30
C ALA A 51 10.92 2.10 -20.80
N SER A 52 12.21 2.11 -20.44
CA SER A 52 12.65 2.16 -19.04
C SER A 52 12.24 3.46 -18.35
N GLU A 53 12.38 4.60 -19.03
CA GLU A 53 11.95 5.90 -18.52
C GLU A 53 10.44 5.97 -18.33
N ILE A 54 9.65 5.45 -19.29
CA ILE A 54 8.19 5.36 -19.18
C ILE A 54 7.80 4.50 -17.97
N LYS A 55 8.46 3.36 -17.78
CA LYS A 55 8.23 2.49 -16.62
C LYS A 55 8.53 3.21 -15.32
N ALA A 56 9.73 3.76 -15.18
CA ALA A 56 10.17 4.43 -13.95
C ALA A 56 9.26 5.62 -13.60
N TYR A 57 8.93 6.45 -14.58
CA TYR A 57 8.04 7.58 -14.36
C TYR A 57 6.61 7.14 -14.01
N SER A 58 6.08 6.10 -14.65
CA SER A 58 4.76 5.57 -14.33
C SER A 58 4.68 5.08 -12.89
N LEU A 59 5.66 4.27 -12.45
CA LEU A 59 5.71 3.72 -11.10
C LEU A 59 5.87 4.79 -10.01
N SER A 60 6.62 5.85 -10.29
CA SER A 60 6.82 6.94 -9.33
C SER A 60 5.65 7.92 -9.24
N THR A 61 4.74 7.94 -10.22
CA THR A 61 3.66 8.94 -10.30
C THR A 61 2.26 8.41 -10.02
N VAL A 62 1.98 7.12 -10.27
CA VAL A 62 0.69 6.51 -9.95
C VAL A 62 0.34 6.64 -8.48
N ARG A 63 -0.94 6.86 -8.19
CA ARG A 63 -1.46 7.08 -6.84
C ARG A 63 -2.48 6.03 -6.47
N GLY A 64 -2.46 5.66 -5.22
CA GLY A 64 -3.43 4.70 -4.72
C GLY A 64 -3.02 4.03 -3.43
N THR A 65 -3.81 3.05 -3.06
CA THR A 65 -3.60 2.26 -1.85
C THR A 65 -4.04 0.83 -2.11
N VAL A 66 -3.27 -0.12 -1.63
CA VAL A 66 -3.76 -1.47 -1.36
C VAL A 66 -3.79 -1.69 0.14
N GLN A 67 -4.88 -2.28 0.66
CA GLN A 67 -5.08 -2.41 2.11
C GLN A 67 -4.50 -3.71 2.69
N ALA A 68 -3.41 -4.19 2.21
CA ALA A 68 -2.83 -5.50 2.51
C ALA A 68 -2.26 -5.65 3.94
N ASP A 69 -3.01 -5.28 4.97
CA ASP A 69 -2.62 -5.44 6.38
C ASP A 69 -2.95 -6.86 6.89
N GLN A 70 -2.00 -7.76 6.80
CA GLN A 70 -2.18 -9.17 7.14
C GLN A 70 -2.35 -9.42 8.65
N LEU A 71 -1.72 -8.61 9.50
CA LEU A 71 -1.89 -8.71 10.95
C LEU A 71 -3.32 -8.32 11.36
N LYS A 72 -3.85 -7.26 10.78
CA LYS A 72 -5.24 -6.87 10.97
C LYS A 72 -6.21 -7.97 10.51
N GLU A 73 -5.95 -8.62 9.36
CA GLU A 73 -6.77 -9.72 8.87
C GLU A 73 -6.78 -10.91 9.85
N ALA A 74 -5.63 -11.21 10.47
CA ALA A 74 -5.54 -12.27 11.46
C ALA A 74 -6.31 -11.94 12.75
N MET A 75 -6.15 -10.72 13.26
CA MET A 75 -6.67 -10.33 14.58
C MET A 75 -8.12 -9.83 14.56
N GLY A 76 -8.48 -9.05 13.54
CA GLY A 76 -9.76 -8.34 13.52
C GLY A 76 -10.82 -8.98 12.62
N GLN A 77 -10.44 -9.74 11.61
CA GLN A 77 -11.39 -10.26 10.61
C GLN A 77 -11.35 -11.77 10.41
N ASN A 78 -10.28 -12.44 10.84
CA ASN A 78 -10.08 -13.87 10.61
C ASN A 78 -10.23 -14.28 9.13
N THR A 79 -9.69 -13.45 8.22
CA THR A 79 -9.86 -13.59 6.76
C THR A 79 -8.55 -13.86 6.02
N LEU A 80 -7.58 -14.50 6.68
CA LEU A 80 -6.33 -14.89 6.05
C LEU A 80 -6.58 -15.93 4.94
N VAL A 81 -6.14 -15.60 3.73
CA VAL A 81 -6.16 -16.53 2.58
C VAL A 81 -4.96 -17.47 2.60
N PHE A 82 -3.82 -16.98 3.08
CA PHE A 82 -2.59 -17.74 3.29
C PHE A 82 -2.28 -17.79 4.78
N ASN A 83 -1.43 -18.74 5.21
CA ASN A 83 -0.89 -18.68 6.55
C ASN A 83 -0.10 -17.38 6.76
N LEU A 84 -0.01 -16.94 8.01
CA LEU A 84 0.55 -15.62 8.34
C LEU A 84 2.00 -15.46 7.87
N ASP A 85 2.84 -16.48 8.01
CA ASP A 85 4.24 -16.43 7.60
C ASP A 85 4.37 -16.21 6.08
N THR A 86 3.56 -16.90 5.29
CA THR A 86 3.52 -16.72 3.83
C THR A 86 3.02 -15.32 3.48
N ALA A 87 1.97 -14.86 4.12
CA ALA A 87 1.39 -13.54 3.89
C ALA A 87 2.39 -12.41 4.22
N LEU A 88 3.10 -12.52 5.35
CA LEU A 88 4.13 -11.55 5.74
C LEU A 88 5.35 -11.58 4.80
N ARG A 89 5.74 -12.77 4.33
CA ARG A 89 6.79 -12.88 3.31
C ARG A 89 6.41 -12.16 2.02
N MET A 90 5.18 -12.36 1.54
CA MET A 90 4.66 -11.68 0.34
C MET A 90 4.60 -10.17 0.51
N MET A 91 4.25 -9.66 1.71
CA MET A 91 4.33 -8.24 2.01
C MET A 91 5.76 -7.71 1.90
N GLY A 92 6.74 -8.46 2.38
CA GLY A 92 8.14 -8.13 2.24
C GLY A 92 8.60 -8.04 0.77
N ASP A 93 8.18 -8.99 -0.06
CA ASP A 93 8.51 -8.99 -1.50
C ASP A 93 7.91 -7.75 -2.21
N VAL A 94 6.71 -7.34 -1.82
CA VAL A 94 6.09 -6.10 -2.33
C VAL A 94 6.84 -4.86 -1.82
N ALA A 95 7.26 -4.84 -0.56
CA ALA A 95 8.03 -3.71 -0.02
C ALA A 95 9.38 -3.56 -0.75
N GLU A 96 10.09 -4.65 -1.02
CA GLU A 96 11.31 -4.67 -1.85
C GLU A 96 11.05 -4.09 -3.24
N PHE A 97 10.00 -4.57 -3.92
CA PHE A 97 9.60 -4.05 -5.23
C PHE A 97 9.37 -2.53 -5.21
N TYR A 98 8.70 -2.00 -4.17
CA TYR A 98 8.43 -0.57 -4.05
C TYR A 98 9.71 0.25 -3.83
N VAL A 99 10.64 -0.26 -3.02
CA VAL A 99 11.94 0.38 -2.79
C VAL A 99 12.78 0.38 -4.07
N ASP A 100 12.89 -0.77 -4.72
CA ASP A 100 13.74 -0.96 -5.91
C ASP A 100 13.25 -0.18 -7.14
N ASN A 101 11.94 0.03 -7.25
CA ASN A 101 11.33 0.73 -8.38
C ASN A 101 10.90 2.17 -8.02
N GLU A 102 11.28 2.68 -6.86
CA GLU A 102 10.95 4.03 -6.38
C GLU A 102 9.45 4.39 -6.48
N VAL A 103 8.58 3.45 -6.12
CA VAL A 103 7.14 3.71 -6.05
C VAL A 103 6.87 4.67 -4.90
N ARG A 104 6.45 5.91 -5.21
CA ARG A 104 6.42 6.99 -4.19
C ARG A 104 5.03 7.37 -3.70
N ASN A 105 4.06 7.29 -4.58
CA ASN A 105 2.72 7.86 -4.34
C ASN A 105 1.62 6.79 -4.18
N HIS A 106 2.02 5.55 -4.05
CA HIS A 106 1.12 4.41 -3.84
C HIS A 106 1.47 3.72 -2.53
N TYR A 107 0.47 3.48 -1.68
CA TYR A 107 0.64 2.77 -0.41
C TYR A 107 0.43 1.28 -0.61
N PHE A 108 1.36 0.45 -0.14
CA PHE A 108 1.23 -1.01 -0.25
C PHE A 108 0.64 -1.66 1.00
N VAL A 109 0.49 -0.93 2.08
CA VAL A 109 -0.21 -1.35 3.29
C VAL A 109 -1.00 -0.20 3.86
N SER A 110 -2.21 -0.49 4.33
CA SER A 110 -3.02 0.41 5.14
C SER A 110 -3.19 -0.21 6.51
N ILE A 111 -2.40 0.27 7.46
CA ILE A 111 -2.38 -0.24 8.83
C ILE A 111 -3.63 0.27 9.52
N SER A 112 -4.56 -0.66 9.79
CA SER A 112 -5.94 -0.36 10.05
C SER A 112 -6.36 -0.67 11.48
N GLY A 113 -6.67 0.36 12.25
CA GLY A 113 -7.37 0.24 13.52
C GLY A 113 -8.88 0.03 13.38
N TYR A 114 -9.48 0.50 12.29
CA TYR A 114 -10.92 0.42 12.07
C TYR A 114 -11.49 -0.99 12.26
N HIS A 115 -10.86 -2.01 11.69
CA HIS A 115 -11.35 -3.39 11.78
C HIS A 115 -11.17 -4.00 13.18
N ILE A 116 -10.19 -3.50 13.93
CA ILE A 116 -9.95 -3.88 15.33
C ILE A 116 -11.04 -3.29 16.22
N ASP A 117 -11.46 -2.06 15.96
CA ASP A 117 -12.59 -1.40 16.60
C ASP A 117 -13.91 -2.12 16.30
N GLU A 118 -14.17 -2.42 15.04
CA GLU A 118 -15.36 -3.19 14.61
C GLU A 118 -15.43 -4.61 15.21
N ALA A 119 -14.27 -5.19 15.56
CA ALA A 119 -14.19 -6.43 16.31
C ALA A 119 -14.46 -6.27 17.82
N GLY A 120 -14.75 -5.05 18.28
CA GLY A 120 -15.14 -4.74 19.67
C GLY A 120 -14.03 -4.19 20.56
N ALA A 121 -12.89 -3.79 20.00
CA ALA A 121 -11.83 -3.17 20.78
C ALA A 121 -12.21 -1.73 21.19
N ASN A 122 -11.83 -1.34 22.41
CA ASN A 122 -11.91 0.06 22.80
C ASN A 122 -10.83 0.90 22.10
N PRO A 123 -10.93 2.24 22.07
CA PRO A 123 -10.00 3.11 21.36
C PRO A 123 -8.54 2.97 21.77
N ILE A 124 -8.27 2.70 23.05
CA ILE A 124 -6.90 2.50 23.55
C ILE A 124 -6.32 1.19 22.98
N THR A 125 -7.08 0.11 23.06
CA THR A 125 -6.69 -1.19 22.50
C THR A 125 -6.53 -1.10 20.97
N GLN A 126 -7.44 -0.43 20.29
CA GLN A 126 -7.34 -0.16 18.86
C GLN A 126 -6.03 0.54 18.52
N ALA A 127 -5.72 1.64 19.19
CA ALA A 127 -4.50 2.41 18.96
C ALA A 127 -3.24 1.56 19.24
N ALA A 128 -3.20 0.84 20.37
CA ALA A 128 -2.07 0.01 20.75
C ALA A 128 -1.79 -1.09 19.73
N LEU A 129 -2.81 -1.83 19.31
CA LEU A 129 -2.66 -2.91 18.32
C LEU A 129 -2.30 -2.38 16.94
N THR A 130 -2.87 -1.27 16.53
CA THR A 130 -2.55 -0.64 15.23
C THR A 130 -1.10 -0.19 15.17
N LEU A 131 -0.60 0.48 16.22
CA LEU A 131 0.79 0.89 16.30
C LEU A 131 1.74 -0.31 16.39
N SER A 132 1.36 -1.34 17.17
CA SER A 132 2.12 -2.59 17.27
C SER A 132 2.26 -3.27 15.89
N ASN A 133 1.18 -3.34 15.11
CA ASN A 133 1.24 -3.89 13.74
C ASN A 133 2.21 -3.11 12.87
N GLY A 134 2.17 -1.79 12.92
CA GLY A 134 3.10 -0.95 12.17
C GLY A 134 4.55 -1.18 12.55
N LEU A 135 4.85 -1.24 13.84
CA LEU A 135 6.21 -1.55 14.34
C LEU A 135 6.66 -2.94 13.89
N THR A 136 5.78 -3.92 13.93
CA THR A 136 6.07 -5.28 13.44
C THR A 136 6.45 -5.28 11.97
N TYR A 137 5.74 -4.52 11.12
CA TYR A 137 6.10 -4.39 9.70
C TYR A 137 7.44 -3.69 9.52
N VAL A 138 7.73 -2.66 10.31
CA VAL A 138 9.04 -1.98 10.26
C VAL A 138 10.16 -2.97 10.58
N GLU A 139 10.03 -3.75 11.64
CA GLU A 139 11.02 -4.76 12.02
C GLU A 139 11.17 -5.85 10.95
N LEU A 140 10.04 -6.34 10.41
CA LEU A 140 10.03 -7.33 9.34
C LEU A 140 10.82 -6.87 8.11
N PHE A 141 10.58 -5.65 7.66
CA PHE A 141 11.23 -5.13 6.44
C PHE A 141 12.69 -4.74 6.71
N LYS A 142 13.01 -4.25 7.90
CA LYS A 142 14.41 -4.04 8.31
C LYS A 142 15.19 -5.35 8.37
N ALA A 143 14.58 -6.43 8.85
CA ALA A 143 15.21 -7.76 8.87
C ALA A 143 15.54 -8.29 7.46
N ARG A 144 14.84 -7.80 6.43
CA ARG A 144 15.14 -8.05 5.02
C ARG A 144 16.21 -7.12 4.43
N GLY A 145 16.76 -6.20 5.21
CA GLY A 145 17.76 -5.23 4.78
C GLY A 145 17.21 -3.97 4.13
N LEU A 146 15.89 -3.74 4.21
CA LEU A 146 15.29 -2.53 3.64
C LEU A 146 15.53 -1.32 4.58
N ASP A 147 15.82 -0.18 3.96
CA ASP A 147 15.98 1.09 4.64
C ASP A 147 14.60 1.69 4.99
N PRO A 148 14.31 1.93 6.30
CA PRO A 148 13.05 2.54 6.72
C PRO A 148 12.70 3.84 6.01
N ASP A 149 13.68 4.70 5.74
CA ASP A 149 13.46 5.98 5.07
C ASP A 149 12.94 5.82 3.63
N LYS A 150 13.13 4.64 3.04
CA LYS A 150 12.66 4.32 1.70
C LYS A 150 11.25 3.75 1.66
N PHE A 151 10.83 2.96 2.66
CA PHE A 151 9.53 2.29 2.62
C PHE A 151 8.45 2.91 3.53
N LEU A 152 8.81 3.61 4.60
CA LEU A 152 7.84 4.18 5.55
C LEU A 152 6.86 5.15 4.88
N ARG A 153 7.31 5.88 3.88
CA ARG A 153 6.45 6.79 3.09
C ARG A 153 5.31 6.06 2.37
N ASN A 154 5.42 4.75 2.19
CA ASN A 154 4.40 3.92 1.54
C ASN A 154 3.46 3.22 2.53
N PHE A 155 3.56 3.56 3.82
CA PHE A 155 2.59 3.17 4.84
C PHE A 155 1.45 4.18 4.88
N SER A 156 0.22 3.70 4.94
CA SER A 156 -0.91 4.51 5.34
C SER A 156 -1.52 3.98 6.62
N TRP A 157 -2.14 4.87 7.38
CA TRP A 157 -2.73 4.56 8.68
C TRP A 157 -4.15 5.07 8.72
N PHE A 158 -5.06 4.29 9.27
CA PHE A 158 -6.35 4.82 9.63
C PHE A 158 -6.90 4.18 10.90
N PHE A 159 -7.61 5.00 11.65
CA PHE A 159 -8.23 4.65 12.91
C PHE A 159 -9.74 4.87 12.81
N SER A 160 -10.51 4.08 13.53
CA SER A 160 -11.89 4.39 13.78
C SER A 160 -11.95 5.50 14.84
N ASN A 161 -12.77 6.50 14.57
CA ASN A 161 -13.06 7.57 15.51
C ASN A 161 -14.58 7.70 15.64
N GLY A 162 -15.10 7.38 16.81
CA GLY A 162 -16.51 7.61 17.11
C GLY A 162 -16.86 9.11 17.20
N MET A 163 -18.15 9.38 17.36
CA MET A 163 -18.67 10.74 17.61
C MET A 163 -18.38 11.24 19.03
N ASP A 164 -17.92 10.36 19.91
CA ASP A 164 -17.55 10.70 21.27
C ASP A 164 -16.28 11.55 21.30
N PRO A 165 -16.27 12.71 21.98
CA PRO A 165 -15.11 13.59 22.02
C PRO A 165 -13.86 12.95 22.64
N GLU A 166 -14.01 12.10 23.65
CA GLU A 166 -12.89 11.41 24.29
C GLU A 166 -12.21 10.47 23.28
N TYR A 167 -12.99 9.69 22.55
CA TYR A 167 -12.50 8.76 21.52
C TYR A 167 -11.82 9.51 20.37
N ALA A 168 -12.37 10.64 19.96
CA ALA A 168 -11.77 11.49 18.94
C ALA A 168 -10.42 12.06 19.39
N VAL A 169 -10.28 12.42 20.67
CA VAL A 169 -9.00 12.90 21.25
C VAL A 169 -7.96 11.78 21.28
N ILE A 170 -8.33 10.58 21.75
CA ILE A 170 -7.43 9.41 21.78
C ILE A 170 -6.93 9.11 20.36
N GLY A 171 -7.81 9.04 19.38
CA GLY A 171 -7.44 8.78 17.99
C GLY A 171 -6.51 9.86 17.41
N ARG A 172 -6.69 11.12 17.78
CA ARG A 172 -5.82 12.23 17.33
C ARG A 172 -4.45 12.24 17.99
N VAL A 173 -4.37 11.89 19.26
CA VAL A 173 -3.10 11.87 20.02
C VAL A 173 -2.25 10.67 19.61
N SER A 174 -2.87 9.56 19.17
CA SER A 174 -2.17 8.35 18.74
C SER A 174 -1.53 8.46 17.34
N ARG A 175 -1.88 9.48 16.59
CA ARG A 175 -1.34 9.76 15.24
C ARG A 175 -0.05 10.54 15.39
#